data_2b189e9c232946cbd19b7e34e8d48230
#
_entry.id   2b189e9c232946cbd19b7e34e8d48230
#
_cell.length_a   1.000
_cell.length_b   1.000
_cell.length_c   1.000
_cell.angle_alpha   90.00
_cell.angle_beta   90.00
_cell.angle_gamma   90.00
#
_symmetry.space_group_name_H-M   'P 1'
#
loop_
_entity.id
_entity.type
_entity.pdbx_description
1 polymer ?
#
loop_
_entity_poly.entity_id
_entity_poly.type
_entity_poly.pdbx_seq_one_letter_code
_entity_poly.pdbx_strand_id
1 'polypeptide(L)'
;MPSVRAFLMPDLGEGLTEGEINRWLVSEGDVVTVDQPIAEISTEKAIVEVPTPFAGRVATLHAAQGASIAVGSPLISIEVDGAPSASASASGNLLVGYGTSEAAPRSRRSTPAPSGGVPAPVANASMPPASPLVRRRALELGIDLSTVAGSGPGGVVTQADLERTRKQDGTIVAAAAPAAPGESVRAPLTGVDRVAAERLARSYRETPAATAWISADATRLMELRAELPAGSMDIWVTPFAMIVRLCVAALRTFPRLNAHFDAAANEAVLFTPIHLGVAVQTDRGLVVVAIRDAQSKTLRGIADELQRLATAARDGSIKAEDLRGSTFTVSNFGAFGVDGGIPIINPPEAAILGVGRISSRPWVVDEDVVPRSVLELSLVFDHRVADGGVAGGFIRHLADLIEAPDEALTGD
;
A
#
# COMPACT_ATOMS: atom_id res chain seq x y z
N MET A 1 -38.17 -6.49 34.24
CA MET A 1 -38.28 -5.76 32.95
C MET A 1 -37.18 -6.35 32.07
N PRO A 2 -37.46 -6.68 30.81
CA PRO A 2 -36.41 -7.13 29.92
C PRO A 2 -35.32 -6.07 29.81
N SER A 3 -34.08 -6.48 29.88
CA SER A 3 -32.92 -5.59 29.73
C SER A 3 -32.28 -5.80 28.38
N VAL A 4 -32.06 -4.71 27.64
CA VAL A 4 -31.37 -4.75 26.36
C VAL A 4 -29.85 -4.71 26.60
N ARG A 5 -29.12 -5.67 26.05
CA ARG A 5 -27.66 -5.73 26.08
C ARG A 5 -27.08 -5.58 24.69
N ALA A 6 -26.16 -4.66 24.53
CA ALA A 6 -25.41 -4.53 23.30
C ALA A 6 -24.21 -5.49 23.32
N PHE A 7 -24.09 -6.29 22.28
CA PHE A 7 -22.89 -7.06 21.99
C PHE A 7 -22.03 -6.28 21.03
N LEU A 8 -20.77 -6.05 21.42
CA LEU A 8 -19.80 -5.28 20.65
C LEU A 8 -19.06 -6.22 19.70
N MET A 9 -18.62 -5.68 18.58
CA MET A 9 -17.76 -6.37 17.64
C MET A 9 -16.50 -6.87 18.36
N PRO A 10 -16.29 -8.19 18.47
CA PRO A 10 -15.13 -8.74 19.16
C PRO A 10 -13.85 -8.54 18.32
N ASP A 11 -12.70 -8.58 18.98
CA ASP A 11 -11.42 -8.71 18.30
C ASP A 11 -11.30 -10.13 17.71
N LEU A 12 -11.27 -10.23 16.38
CA LEU A 12 -11.18 -11.50 15.66
C LEU A 12 -9.73 -12.00 15.53
N GLY A 13 -8.78 -11.35 16.21
CA GLY A 13 -7.36 -11.69 16.23
C GLY A 13 -6.52 -10.91 15.21
N GLU A 14 -5.20 -11.06 15.29
CA GLU A 14 -4.21 -10.49 14.36
C GLU A 14 -4.17 -8.96 14.22
N GLY A 15 -4.72 -8.21 15.21
CA GLY A 15 -4.67 -6.74 15.22
C GLY A 15 -5.59 -6.07 14.22
N LEU A 16 -6.67 -6.74 13.81
CA LEU A 16 -7.71 -6.18 12.95
C LEU A 16 -8.44 -5.05 13.67
N THR A 17 -8.60 -3.90 13.02
CA THR A 17 -9.30 -2.73 13.55
C THR A 17 -10.76 -2.67 13.13
N GLU A 18 -11.15 -3.37 12.06
CA GLU A 18 -12.51 -3.42 11.51
C GLU A 18 -12.77 -4.73 10.75
N GLY A 19 -14.04 -5.07 10.55
CA GLY A 19 -14.50 -6.18 9.72
C GLY A 19 -15.76 -5.81 8.94
N GLU A 20 -15.97 -6.40 7.78
CA GLU A 20 -17.15 -6.18 6.94
C GLU A 20 -18.20 -7.28 7.21
N ILE A 21 -19.46 -6.91 7.42
CA ILE A 21 -20.56 -7.87 7.61
C ILE A 21 -20.88 -8.51 6.27
N ASN A 22 -20.41 -9.74 6.06
CA ASN A 22 -20.69 -10.50 4.85
C ASN A 22 -22.17 -10.92 4.81
N ARG A 23 -22.66 -11.46 5.92
CA ARG A 23 -24.06 -11.92 6.04
C ARG A 23 -24.49 -11.96 7.49
N TRP A 24 -25.75 -11.53 7.75
CA TRP A 24 -26.45 -11.80 8.99
C TRP A 24 -27.05 -13.20 8.97
N LEU A 25 -26.87 -13.97 10.04
CA LEU A 25 -27.45 -15.30 10.23
C LEU A 25 -28.75 -15.25 11.03
N VAL A 26 -29.10 -14.06 11.55
CA VAL A 26 -30.30 -13.77 12.36
C VAL A 26 -30.95 -12.47 11.88
N SER A 27 -32.23 -12.31 12.19
CA SER A 27 -33.03 -11.12 11.92
C SER A 27 -33.50 -10.46 13.20
N GLU A 28 -33.90 -9.19 13.14
CA GLU A 28 -34.54 -8.52 14.28
C GLU A 28 -35.84 -9.26 14.66
N GLY A 29 -36.02 -9.56 15.93
CA GLY A 29 -37.11 -10.35 16.47
C GLY A 29 -36.85 -11.86 16.67
N ASP A 30 -35.74 -12.37 16.12
CA ASP A 30 -35.37 -13.80 16.31
C ASP A 30 -34.90 -14.04 17.74
N VAL A 31 -35.13 -15.30 18.21
CA VAL A 31 -34.66 -15.79 19.49
C VAL A 31 -33.31 -16.49 19.29
N VAL A 32 -32.26 -16.05 20.02
CA VAL A 32 -30.93 -16.63 19.94
C VAL A 32 -30.51 -17.26 21.26
N THR A 33 -29.65 -18.27 21.18
CA THR A 33 -29.05 -18.95 22.34
C THR A 33 -27.58 -18.49 22.52
N VAL A 34 -27.02 -18.72 23.71
CA VAL A 34 -25.59 -18.47 23.92
C VAL A 34 -24.76 -19.32 22.96
N ASP A 35 -23.68 -18.76 22.43
CA ASP A 35 -22.76 -19.34 21.45
C ASP A 35 -23.38 -19.63 20.08
N GLN A 36 -24.58 -19.14 19.81
CA GLN A 36 -25.19 -19.24 18.47
C GLN A 36 -24.51 -18.24 17.50
N PRO A 37 -24.05 -18.67 16.31
CA PRO A 37 -23.56 -17.77 15.29
C PRO A 37 -24.65 -16.77 14.84
N ILE A 38 -24.32 -15.47 14.84
CA ILE A 38 -25.24 -14.38 14.50
C ILE A 38 -24.86 -13.63 13.22
N ALA A 39 -23.59 -13.63 12.87
CA ALA A 39 -23.09 -12.97 11.66
C ALA A 39 -21.85 -13.67 11.11
N GLU A 40 -21.71 -13.63 9.79
CA GLU A 40 -20.46 -13.90 9.10
C GLU A 40 -19.75 -12.58 8.84
N ILE A 41 -18.51 -12.43 9.31
CA ILE A 41 -17.71 -11.24 9.12
C ILE A 41 -16.53 -11.55 8.24
N SER A 42 -16.39 -10.81 7.17
CA SER A 42 -15.26 -10.88 6.26
C SER A 42 -14.11 -10.04 6.81
N THR A 43 -12.96 -10.67 6.96
CA THR A 43 -11.67 -10.01 7.27
C THR A 43 -10.80 -10.03 6.02
N GLU A 44 -9.64 -9.38 6.04
CA GLU A 44 -8.69 -9.42 4.92
C GLU A 44 -8.24 -10.83 4.51
N LYS A 45 -8.39 -11.82 5.42
CA LYS A 45 -7.84 -13.17 5.22
C LYS A 45 -8.87 -14.29 5.22
N ALA A 46 -10.02 -14.12 5.88
CA ALA A 46 -11.03 -15.16 6.03
C ALA A 46 -12.42 -14.60 6.34
N ILE A 47 -13.44 -15.43 6.14
CA ILE A 47 -14.78 -15.20 6.68
C ILE A 47 -14.89 -15.93 8.00
N VAL A 48 -15.25 -15.22 9.07
CA VAL A 48 -15.35 -15.73 10.44
C VAL A 48 -16.78 -15.61 10.93
N GLU A 49 -17.32 -16.68 11.49
CA GLU A 49 -18.61 -16.65 12.18
C GLU A 49 -18.45 -16.09 13.58
N VAL A 50 -19.30 -15.12 13.94
CA VAL A 50 -19.30 -14.48 15.27
C VAL A 50 -20.47 -15.01 16.07
N PRO A 51 -20.22 -15.75 17.20
CA PRO A 51 -21.27 -16.21 18.09
C PRO A 51 -21.67 -15.12 19.09
N THR A 52 -22.95 -15.14 19.52
CA THR A 52 -23.44 -14.26 20.58
C THR A 52 -23.16 -14.82 21.97
N PRO A 53 -22.69 -13.99 22.94
CA PRO A 53 -22.54 -14.41 24.32
C PRO A 53 -23.84 -14.32 25.13
N PHE A 54 -24.94 -13.89 24.50
CA PHE A 54 -26.21 -13.68 25.18
C PHE A 54 -27.32 -14.53 24.54
N ALA A 55 -28.18 -15.11 25.40
CA ALA A 55 -29.45 -15.69 24.96
C ALA A 55 -30.55 -14.65 25.14
N GLY A 56 -31.46 -14.56 24.18
CA GLY A 56 -32.58 -13.62 24.23
C GLY A 56 -33.18 -13.33 22.84
N ARG A 57 -33.95 -12.28 22.74
CA ARG A 57 -34.52 -11.82 21.47
C ARG A 57 -33.70 -10.71 20.85
N VAL A 58 -33.40 -10.82 19.58
CA VAL A 58 -32.68 -9.77 18.83
C VAL A 58 -33.57 -8.52 18.76
N ALA A 59 -33.08 -7.42 19.34
CA ALA A 59 -33.77 -6.13 19.37
C ALA A 59 -33.39 -5.26 18.18
N THR A 60 -32.09 -5.16 17.87
CA THR A 60 -31.60 -4.28 16.80
C THR A 60 -30.28 -4.78 16.22
N LEU A 61 -30.15 -4.75 14.90
CA LEU A 61 -28.89 -4.93 14.18
C LEU A 61 -28.28 -3.54 13.90
N HIS A 62 -27.05 -3.28 14.38
CA HIS A 62 -26.45 -1.94 14.33
C HIS A 62 -25.74 -1.60 13.02
N ALA A 63 -25.62 -2.57 12.11
CA ALA A 63 -25.02 -2.35 10.80
C ALA A 63 -25.74 -3.14 9.70
N ALA A 64 -25.77 -2.60 8.50
CA ALA A 64 -26.31 -3.29 7.34
C ALA A 64 -25.33 -4.36 6.81
N GLN A 65 -25.84 -5.35 6.09
CA GLN A 65 -25.01 -6.28 5.33
C GLN A 65 -24.16 -5.52 4.31
N GLY A 66 -22.87 -5.83 4.22
CA GLY A 66 -21.88 -5.13 3.40
C GLY A 66 -21.28 -3.88 4.04
N ALA A 67 -21.65 -3.56 5.29
CA ALA A 67 -21.06 -2.43 6.02
C ALA A 67 -19.83 -2.85 6.81
N SER A 68 -18.80 -1.99 6.85
CA SER A 68 -17.63 -2.15 7.72
C SER A 68 -17.97 -1.68 9.12
N ILE A 69 -17.56 -2.46 10.13
CA ILE A 69 -17.78 -2.18 11.55
C ILE A 69 -16.44 -2.28 12.31
N ALA A 70 -16.14 -1.26 13.11
CA ALA A 70 -14.91 -1.23 13.90
C ALA A 70 -15.01 -2.15 15.10
N VAL A 71 -13.89 -2.79 15.47
CA VAL A 71 -13.77 -3.58 16.70
C VAL A 71 -14.14 -2.71 17.92
N GLY A 72 -14.98 -3.26 18.81
CA GLY A 72 -15.51 -2.55 19.96
C GLY A 72 -16.75 -1.67 19.71
N SER A 73 -17.23 -1.56 18.46
CA SER A 73 -18.49 -0.89 18.13
C SER A 73 -19.70 -1.82 18.37
N PRO A 74 -20.91 -1.30 18.67
CA PRO A 74 -22.10 -2.12 18.82
C PRO A 74 -22.40 -2.89 17.53
N LEU A 75 -22.49 -4.22 17.62
CA LEU A 75 -22.79 -5.13 16.53
C LEU A 75 -24.29 -5.45 16.51
N ILE A 76 -24.82 -5.94 17.66
CA ILE A 76 -26.21 -6.37 17.81
C ILE A 76 -26.70 -6.06 19.24
N SER A 77 -27.97 -5.69 19.40
CA SER A 77 -28.63 -5.57 20.70
C SER A 77 -29.60 -6.70 20.92
N ILE A 78 -29.53 -7.35 22.10
CA ILE A 78 -30.36 -8.50 22.47
C ILE A 78 -31.14 -8.19 23.75
N GLU A 79 -32.44 -8.39 23.73
CA GLU A 79 -33.30 -8.38 24.91
C GLU A 79 -33.13 -9.68 25.68
N VAL A 80 -32.62 -9.58 26.91
CA VAL A 80 -32.38 -10.72 27.80
C VAL A 80 -33.48 -10.74 28.86
N ASP A 81 -34.22 -11.83 29.01
CA ASP A 81 -35.20 -12.03 30.09
C ASP A 81 -34.46 -12.11 31.42
N GLY A 82 -34.85 -11.23 32.38
CA GLY A 82 -34.09 -10.92 33.54
C GLY A 82 -33.87 -12.04 34.53
N ALA A 83 -32.61 -12.24 34.90
CA ALA A 83 -32.16 -12.70 36.23
C ALA A 83 -30.77 -12.05 36.54
N PRO A 84 -30.32 -11.93 37.80
CA PRO A 84 -29.53 -10.80 38.24
C PRO A 84 -28.06 -10.91 37.92
N SER A 85 -27.53 -9.75 37.62
CA SER A 85 -26.13 -9.26 37.75
C SER A 85 -25.11 -10.21 38.37
N ALA A 86 -24.12 -10.57 37.55
CA ALA A 86 -22.77 -10.77 38.04
C ALA A 86 -21.82 -9.95 37.16
N SER A 87 -21.28 -8.90 37.75
CA SER A 87 -20.19 -8.13 37.20
C SER A 87 -18.98 -9.05 37.01
N ALA A 88 -18.63 -9.33 35.80
CA ALA A 88 -17.36 -9.98 35.48
C ALA A 88 -16.45 -8.95 34.84
N SER A 89 -15.51 -8.47 35.64
CA SER A 89 -14.30 -7.81 35.17
C SER A 89 -13.54 -8.76 34.25
N ALA A 90 -13.37 -8.36 33.01
CA ALA A 90 -12.51 -9.09 32.09
C ALA A 90 -11.05 -8.86 32.47
N SER A 91 -10.39 -9.90 32.97
CA SER A 91 -8.95 -10.05 32.93
C SER A 91 -8.67 -11.49 32.52
N GLY A 92 -8.34 -11.68 31.29
CA GLY A 92 -7.90 -12.96 30.76
C GLY A 92 -6.57 -12.81 30.06
N ASN A 93 -5.49 -12.75 30.84
CA ASN A 93 -4.16 -13.08 30.33
C ASN A 93 -3.74 -14.38 30.98
N LEU A 94 -3.71 -15.44 30.20
CA LEU A 94 -3.02 -16.68 30.51
C LEU A 94 -1.64 -16.59 29.90
N LEU A 95 -0.62 -16.40 30.73
CA LEU A 95 0.76 -16.71 30.41
C LEU A 95 1.31 -17.62 31.52
N VAL A 96 1.74 -18.78 31.06
CA VAL A 96 2.41 -19.81 31.84
C VAL A 96 3.87 -19.41 32.02
N GLY A 97 4.38 -19.54 33.29
CA GLY A 97 5.78 -19.85 33.44
C GLY A 97 6.53 -19.12 34.56
N TYR A 98 6.68 -19.82 35.74
CA TYR A 98 7.79 -19.79 36.70
C TYR A 98 8.12 -18.47 37.40
N GLY A 99 7.79 -18.26 38.65
CA GLY A 99 8.31 -18.84 39.90
C GLY A 99 9.28 -17.89 40.56
N THR A 100 8.95 -17.53 41.74
CA THR A 100 9.61 -17.38 43.05
C THR A 100 9.60 -16.00 43.72
N SER A 101 8.92 -16.05 44.86
CA SER A 101 9.28 -15.61 46.23
C SER A 101 9.22 -14.13 46.60
N GLU A 102 8.26 -13.96 47.45
CA GLU A 102 8.08 -13.08 48.64
C GLU A 102 9.28 -12.25 49.13
N ALA A 103 9.00 -10.99 49.45
CA ALA A 103 9.33 -10.40 50.74
C ALA A 103 8.51 -9.11 50.98
N ALA A 104 7.82 -9.11 52.08
CA ALA A 104 6.94 -8.08 52.61
C ALA A 104 7.68 -6.94 53.36
N PRO A 105 6.97 -5.94 53.91
CA PRO A 105 7.39 -4.54 53.91
C PRO A 105 8.03 -4.08 55.22
N ARG A 106 8.79 -2.99 55.15
CA ARG A 106 9.13 -2.25 56.40
C ARG A 106 8.83 -0.76 56.25
N SER A 107 7.85 -0.36 57.07
CA SER A 107 7.55 1.00 57.46
C SER A 107 8.70 1.66 58.21
N ARG A 108 8.98 2.95 58.02
CA ARG A 108 9.50 3.84 59.07
C ARG A 108 8.98 5.27 58.94
N ARG A 109 8.32 5.62 59.96
CA ARG A 109 7.80 6.82 60.59
C ARG A 109 8.67 8.06 60.51
N SER A 110 8.00 9.14 60.22
CA SER A 110 7.88 10.50 60.82
C SER A 110 8.98 11.08 61.73
N THR A 111 9.33 12.36 61.56
CA THR A 111 8.86 13.56 62.29
C THR A 111 9.74 14.77 62.01
N PRO A 112 9.49 16.01 62.51
CA PRO A 112 8.93 17.12 61.78
C PRO A 112 9.85 18.39 61.73
N ALA A 113 9.32 19.46 61.18
CA ALA A 113 9.78 20.82 60.87
C ALA A 113 10.73 21.51 61.92
N PRO A 114 11.34 22.65 61.51
CA PRO A 114 10.66 23.89 61.77
C PRO A 114 10.77 25.01 60.68
N SER A 115 9.86 25.92 60.83
CA SER A 115 9.56 27.19 60.18
C SER A 115 10.71 28.17 60.06
N GLY A 116 10.69 28.95 58.96
CA GLY A 116 11.45 30.18 58.81
C GLY A 116 10.98 30.91 57.53
N GLY A 117 10.10 31.89 57.72
CA GLY A 117 9.65 32.74 56.63
C GLY A 117 10.64 33.85 56.31
N VAL A 118 10.59 34.40 55.12
CA VAL A 118 10.83 35.79 54.69
C VAL A 118 10.49 35.91 53.17
N PRO A 119 10.23 37.10 52.60
CA PRO A 119 9.05 37.41 51.81
C PRO A 119 9.23 37.35 50.29
N ALA A 120 8.09 37.45 49.59
CA ALA A 120 7.99 37.40 48.13
C ALA A 120 8.75 38.50 47.41
N PRO A 121 9.16 38.22 46.17
CA PRO A 121 9.02 39.19 45.09
C PRO A 121 8.28 38.65 43.87
N VAL A 122 7.37 39.51 43.45
CA VAL A 122 6.81 39.75 42.11
C VAL A 122 6.82 38.65 41.06
N ALA A 123 5.61 38.42 40.55
CA ALA A 123 5.23 37.57 39.44
C ALA A 123 6.10 37.71 38.18
N ASN A 124 6.80 36.63 37.88
CA ASN A 124 7.15 36.28 36.51
C ASN A 124 6.40 34.98 36.21
N ALA A 125 5.85 34.86 35.01
CA ALA A 125 5.11 33.70 34.52
C ALA A 125 5.88 32.42 34.86
N SER A 126 5.54 31.77 35.95
CA SER A 126 6.26 30.63 36.50
C SER A 126 5.82 29.39 35.71
N MET A 127 6.80 28.84 35.01
CA MET A 127 6.71 27.48 34.43
C MET A 127 6.23 26.55 35.55
N PRO A 128 5.19 25.71 35.27
CA PRO A 128 4.63 24.84 36.31
C PRO A 128 5.71 23.93 36.91
N PRO A 129 5.63 23.61 38.19
CA PRO A 129 6.60 22.74 38.86
C PRO A 129 6.56 21.36 38.21
N ALA A 130 7.69 20.88 37.70
CA ALA A 130 7.86 19.56 37.10
C ALA A 130 9.22 18.99 37.45
N SER A 131 9.30 17.66 37.63
CA SER A 131 10.57 16.97 37.87
C SER A 131 11.51 17.07 36.67
N PRO A 132 12.85 16.96 36.85
CA PRO A 132 13.81 16.98 35.74
C PRO A 132 13.51 15.95 34.67
N LEU A 133 12.99 14.76 35.04
CA LEU A 133 12.60 13.70 34.13
C LEU A 133 11.38 14.08 33.29
N VAL A 134 10.40 14.73 33.89
CA VAL A 134 9.18 15.22 33.20
C VAL A 134 9.53 16.35 32.25
N ARG A 135 10.45 17.26 32.63
CA ARG A 135 10.92 18.35 31.75
C ARG A 135 11.64 17.82 30.53
N ARG A 136 12.53 16.84 30.71
CA ARG A 136 13.22 16.19 29.58
C ARG A 136 12.23 15.50 28.65
N ARG A 137 11.24 14.78 29.23
CA ARG A 137 10.22 14.10 28.47
C ARG A 137 9.28 15.06 27.71
N ALA A 138 8.95 16.20 28.28
CA ALA A 138 8.19 17.25 27.61
C ALA A 138 8.96 17.82 26.40
N LEU A 139 10.27 18.06 26.55
CA LEU A 139 11.15 18.47 25.44
C LEU A 139 11.22 17.44 24.31
N GLU A 140 11.37 16.14 24.67
CA GLU A 140 11.36 15.04 23.70
C GLU A 140 10.03 14.92 22.93
N LEU A 141 8.91 15.26 23.57
CA LEU A 141 7.58 15.21 23.00
C LEU A 141 7.13 16.53 22.36
N GLY A 142 7.94 17.59 22.41
CA GLY A 142 7.59 18.92 21.91
C GLY A 142 6.42 19.61 22.63
N ILE A 143 6.16 19.21 23.92
CA ILE A 143 5.07 19.75 24.74
C ILE A 143 5.55 20.92 25.55
N ASP A 144 4.88 22.07 25.42
CA ASP A 144 5.13 23.24 26.26
C ASP A 144 4.49 23.04 27.65
N LEU A 145 5.34 22.88 28.67
CA LEU A 145 4.89 22.67 30.05
C LEU A 145 4.02 23.81 30.59
N SER A 146 4.10 25.01 30.04
CA SER A 146 3.26 26.15 30.46
C SER A 146 1.78 25.95 30.09
N THR A 147 1.48 25.08 29.14
CA THR A 147 0.13 24.76 28.67
C THR A 147 -0.47 23.53 29.37
N VAL A 148 0.35 22.78 30.16
CA VAL A 148 -0.07 21.53 30.80
C VAL A 148 -0.56 21.79 32.22
N ALA A 149 -1.81 21.45 32.52
CA ALA A 149 -2.34 21.47 33.90
C ALA A 149 -1.79 20.28 34.68
N GLY A 150 -0.95 20.54 35.71
CA GLY A 150 -0.40 19.51 36.55
C GLY A 150 -1.44 18.88 37.50
N SER A 151 -1.56 17.56 37.53
CA SER A 151 -2.47 16.80 38.39
C SER A 151 -1.80 16.30 39.67
N GLY A 152 -0.50 16.50 39.84
CA GLY A 152 0.24 16.11 41.04
C GLY A 152 0.01 17.05 42.23
N PRO A 153 0.41 16.62 43.46
CA PRO A 153 0.28 17.45 44.66
C PRO A 153 0.96 18.81 44.50
N GLY A 154 0.21 19.88 44.78
CA GLY A 154 0.70 21.25 44.59
C GLY A 154 0.78 21.73 43.13
N GLY A 155 0.05 21.10 42.22
CA GLY A 155 0.03 21.50 40.79
C GLY A 155 1.26 21.05 39.99
N VAL A 156 2.00 20.05 40.52
CA VAL A 156 3.16 19.48 39.83
C VAL A 156 2.72 18.71 38.58
N VAL A 157 3.35 19.00 37.44
CA VAL A 157 3.12 18.24 36.18
C VAL A 157 3.76 16.87 36.32
N THR A 158 2.96 15.83 36.05
CA THR A 158 3.37 14.41 36.09
C THR A 158 3.55 13.85 34.70
N GLN A 159 4.17 12.69 34.57
CA GLN A 159 4.31 12.00 33.29
C GLN A 159 2.93 11.63 32.67
N ALA A 160 1.96 11.28 33.52
CA ALA A 160 0.59 11.00 33.10
C ALA A 160 -0.11 12.23 32.51
N ASP A 161 0.25 13.44 32.93
CA ASP A 161 -0.28 14.68 32.38
C ASP A 161 0.28 14.94 30.97
N LEU A 162 1.56 14.68 30.75
CA LEU A 162 2.15 14.74 29.43
C LEU A 162 1.53 13.74 28.46
N GLU A 163 1.26 12.52 28.92
CA GLU A 163 0.58 11.51 28.10
C GLU A 163 -0.87 11.87 27.81
N ARG A 164 -1.56 12.50 28.75
CA ARG A 164 -2.92 13.00 28.56
C ARG A 164 -2.95 14.16 27.57
N THR A 165 -2.05 15.11 27.71
CA THR A 165 -1.87 16.23 26.77
C THR A 165 -1.53 15.73 25.38
N ARG A 166 -0.61 14.75 25.28
CA ARG A 166 -0.28 14.10 24.01
C ARG A 166 -1.48 13.37 23.39
N LYS A 167 -2.35 12.74 24.19
CA LYS A 167 -3.60 12.13 23.70
C LYS A 167 -4.65 13.18 23.32
N GLN A 168 -4.63 14.33 23.94
CA GLN A 168 -5.50 15.45 23.61
C GLN A 168 -4.96 16.27 22.42
N ASP A 169 -3.64 16.45 22.31
CA ASP A 169 -2.96 16.99 21.13
C ASP A 169 -2.79 15.96 20.02
N GLY A 170 -2.89 14.66 20.31
CA GLY A 170 -3.02 13.55 19.37
C GLY A 170 -4.42 13.41 18.76
N THR A 171 -5.39 14.26 19.15
CA THR A 171 -6.20 14.87 18.13
C THR A 171 -5.19 15.71 17.34
N ILE A 172 -4.58 15.14 16.31
CA ILE A 172 -4.18 15.90 15.14
C ILE A 172 -5.36 16.85 14.96
N VAL A 173 -5.16 18.14 15.26
CA VAL A 173 -5.87 19.19 14.56
C VAL A 173 -5.48 18.84 13.14
N ALA A 174 -6.33 18.08 12.48
CA ALA A 174 -6.30 17.93 11.03
C ALA A 174 -6.24 19.39 10.63
N ALA A 175 -5.07 19.83 10.17
CA ALA A 175 -4.80 21.22 9.81
C ALA A 175 -6.00 21.58 9.02
N ALA A 176 -6.82 22.53 9.52
CA ALA A 176 -8.18 22.77 9.06
C ALA A 176 -8.10 22.72 7.56
N ALA A 177 -8.69 21.66 6.97
CA ALA A 177 -8.48 21.35 5.56
C ALA A 177 -8.71 22.65 4.85
N PRO A 178 -7.79 23.21 4.07
CA PRO A 178 -7.89 24.55 3.52
C PRO A 178 -9.31 24.65 2.98
N ALA A 179 -10.08 25.64 3.40
CA ALA A 179 -11.50 25.79 3.08
C ALA A 179 -11.64 25.48 1.60
N ALA A 180 -12.38 24.40 1.26
CA ALA A 180 -12.41 23.86 -0.09
C ALA A 180 -12.70 25.01 -1.04
N PRO A 181 -11.86 25.30 -2.03
CA PRO A 181 -12.18 26.30 -3.04
C PRO A 181 -13.49 25.87 -3.66
N GLY A 182 -14.52 26.72 -3.67
CA GLY A 182 -15.92 26.47 -3.96
C GLY A 182 -16.23 25.29 -4.89
N GLU A 183 -17.40 24.68 -4.73
CA GLU A 183 -17.93 23.51 -5.44
C GLU A 183 -16.94 22.39 -5.76
N SER A 184 -16.67 21.54 -4.78
CA SER A 184 -16.00 20.25 -5.01
C SER A 184 -17.05 19.19 -5.35
N VAL A 185 -16.82 18.43 -6.41
CA VAL A 185 -17.61 17.24 -6.75
C VAL A 185 -16.89 16.00 -6.20
N ARG A 186 -17.56 15.23 -5.35
CA ARG A 186 -17.04 13.93 -4.89
C ARG A 186 -17.41 12.87 -5.92
N ALA A 187 -16.41 12.26 -6.54
CA ALA A 187 -16.56 11.13 -7.44
C ALA A 187 -16.08 9.85 -6.72
N PRO A 188 -16.96 8.94 -6.31
CA PRO A 188 -16.56 7.68 -5.70
C PRO A 188 -15.86 6.81 -6.75
N LEU A 189 -14.73 6.19 -6.35
CA LEU A 189 -14.08 5.18 -7.17
C LEU A 189 -14.92 3.90 -7.12
N THR A 190 -15.27 3.35 -8.27
CA THR A 190 -16.09 2.14 -8.38
C THR A 190 -15.46 1.13 -9.34
N GLY A 191 -15.78 -0.15 -9.18
CA GLY A 191 -15.35 -1.20 -10.11
C GLY A 191 -13.83 -1.27 -10.28
N VAL A 192 -13.37 -1.18 -11.53
CA VAL A 192 -11.95 -1.31 -11.91
C VAL A 192 -11.08 -0.23 -11.27
N ASP A 193 -11.57 1.01 -11.16
CA ASP A 193 -10.81 2.13 -10.60
C ASP A 193 -10.51 1.93 -9.12
N ARG A 194 -11.46 1.39 -8.34
CA ARG A 194 -11.26 1.08 -6.92
C ARG A 194 -10.20 -0.01 -6.75
N VAL A 195 -10.31 -1.11 -7.50
CA VAL A 195 -9.35 -2.21 -7.44
C VAL A 195 -7.95 -1.74 -7.86
N ALA A 196 -7.86 -0.89 -8.89
CA ALA A 196 -6.60 -0.30 -9.33
C ALA A 196 -5.98 0.59 -8.24
N ALA A 197 -6.80 1.46 -7.61
CA ALA A 197 -6.33 2.35 -6.55
C ALA A 197 -5.80 1.57 -5.33
N GLU A 198 -6.49 0.53 -4.89
CA GLU A 198 -6.06 -0.36 -3.80
C GLU A 198 -4.74 -1.06 -4.14
N ARG A 199 -4.65 -1.62 -5.37
CA ARG A 199 -3.45 -2.31 -5.86
C ARG A 199 -2.24 -1.38 -5.93
N LEU A 200 -2.41 -0.17 -6.48
CA LEU A 200 -1.34 0.83 -6.57
C LEU A 200 -0.91 1.33 -5.20
N ALA A 201 -1.87 1.58 -4.30
CA ALA A 201 -1.58 1.99 -2.93
C ALA A 201 -0.81 0.91 -2.16
N ARG A 202 -1.15 -0.37 -2.37
CA ARG A 202 -0.42 -1.51 -1.80
C ARG A 202 1.01 -1.55 -2.35
N SER A 203 1.17 -1.51 -3.67
CA SER A 203 2.49 -1.50 -4.31
C SER A 203 3.40 -0.43 -3.72
N TYR A 204 2.90 0.80 -3.62
CA TYR A 204 3.68 1.94 -3.11
C TYR A 204 4.07 1.79 -1.64
N ARG A 205 3.23 1.19 -0.80
CA ARG A 205 3.51 1.00 0.63
C ARG A 205 4.42 -0.19 0.92
N GLU A 206 4.27 -1.28 0.16
CA GLU A 206 4.91 -2.56 0.48
C GLU A 206 6.23 -2.78 -0.27
N THR A 207 6.47 -2.04 -1.36
CA THR A 207 7.67 -2.20 -2.18
C THR A 207 8.64 -1.06 -1.95
N PRO A 208 9.83 -1.30 -1.37
CA PRO A 208 10.91 -0.32 -1.30
C PRO A 208 11.51 -0.14 -2.70
N ALA A 209 10.80 0.64 -3.53
CA ALA A 209 11.15 0.84 -4.92
C ALA A 209 12.28 1.86 -5.10
N ALA A 210 13.22 1.55 -6.00
CA ALA A 210 14.21 2.48 -6.50
C ALA A 210 14.05 2.66 -8.02
N THR A 211 14.63 3.72 -8.58
CA THR A 211 14.51 4.03 -10.00
C THR A 211 15.88 4.30 -10.61
N ALA A 212 16.15 3.67 -11.76
CA ALA A 212 17.23 4.01 -12.65
C ALA A 212 16.66 4.52 -13.98
N TRP A 213 17.29 5.51 -14.61
CA TRP A 213 16.87 6.00 -15.91
C TRP A 213 18.06 6.31 -16.82
N ILE A 214 17.83 6.29 -18.12
CA ILE A 214 18.82 6.58 -19.16
C ILE A 214 18.16 7.15 -20.40
N SER A 215 18.86 8.07 -21.08
CA SER A 215 18.52 8.45 -22.47
C SER A 215 19.28 7.53 -23.42
N ALA A 216 18.60 7.03 -24.45
CA ALA A 216 19.18 6.17 -25.48
C ALA A 216 18.98 6.79 -26.86
N ASP A 217 20.00 6.66 -27.75
CA ASP A 217 19.90 7.02 -29.16
C ASP A 217 19.22 5.90 -29.94
N ALA A 218 17.97 6.11 -30.31
CA ALA A 218 17.17 5.16 -31.09
C ALA A 218 17.22 5.42 -32.60
N THR A 219 18.18 6.20 -33.10
CA THR A 219 18.23 6.56 -34.51
C THR A 219 18.36 5.31 -35.38
N ARG A 220 19.27 4.40 -35.07
CA ARG A 220 19.42 3.15 -35.82
C ARG A 220 18.18 2.25 -35.72
N LEU A 221 17.52 2.21 -34.59
CA LEU A 221 16.25 1.48 -34.41
C LEU A 221 15.16 2.06 -35.33
N MET A 222 15.07 3.38 -35.47
CA MET A 222 14.10 4.03 -36.36
C MET A 222 14.44 3.83 -37.84
N GLU A 223 15.73 3.82 -38.20
CA GLU A 223 16.19 3.47 -39.54
C GLU A 223 15.84 2.03 -39.90
N LEU A 224 16.18 1.07 -39.02
CA LEU A 224 15.85 -0.34 -39.19
C LEU A 224 14.31 -0.53 -39.31
N ARG A 225 13.53 0.21 -38.52
CA ARG A 225 12.07 0.23 -38.68
C ARG A 225 11.62 0.69 -40.07
N ALA A 226 12.29 1.69 -40.65
CA ALA A 226 11.97 2.18 -42.00
C ALA A 226 12.40 1.21 -43.10
N GLU A 227 13.44 0.41 -42.87
CA GLU A 227 13.94 -0.63 -43.79
C GLU A 227 13.00 -1.85 -43.83
N LEU A 228 12.21 -2.10 -42.74
CA LEU A 228 11.24 -3.19 -42.74
C LEU A 228 10.18 -2.94 -43.83
N PRO A 229 9.84 -3.96 -44.67
CA PRO A 229 8.89 -3.80 -45.75
C PRO A 229 7.56 -3.26 -45.18
N ALA A 230 7.06 -2.22 -45.84
CA ALA A 230 5.73 -1.69 -45.59
C ALA A 230 4.71 -2.75 -45.99
N GLY A 231 4.40 -3.64 -45.05
CA GLY A 231 3.29 -4.55 -45.09
C GLY A 231 3.16 -5.50 -46.30
N SER A 232 3.43 -6.76 -46.09
CA SER A 232 2.47 -7.74 -46.54
C SER A 232 1.43 -7.86 -45.44
N MET A 233 0.28 -7.21 -45.65
CA MET A 233 -0.97 -7.39 -44.93
C MET A 233 -0.96 -7.21 -43.40
N ASP A 234 -1.61 -6.17 -42.92
CA ASP A 234 -2.29 -5.96 -41.65
C ASP A 234 -1.48 -5.81 -40.32
N ILE A 235 -0.17 -6.03 -40.31
CA ILE A 235 0.59 -5.96 -39.04
C ILE A 235 1.75 -4.96 -39.16
N TRP A 236 1.66 -3.90 -38.37
CA TRP A 236 2.70 -2.89 -38.26
C TRP A 236 3.66 -3.20 -37.15
N VAL A 237 4.91 -3.52 -37.49
CA VAL A 237 5.99 -3.52 -36.50
C VAL A 237 6.23 -2.08 -36.07
N THR A 238 5.79 -1.74 -34.86
CA THR A 238 5.99 -0.41 -34.26
C THR A 238 7.35 -0.31 -33.59
N PRO A 239 7.93 0.89 -33.43
CA PRO A 239 9.14 1.06 -32.62
C PRO A 239 8.97 0.50 -31.20
N PHE A 240 7.78 0.60 -30.62
CA PHE A 240 7.48 0.03 -29.31
C PHE A 240 7.56 -1.51 -29.32
N ALA A 241 7.06 -2.18 -30.35
CA ALA A 241 7.20 -3.64 -30.48
C ALA A 241 8.68 -4.07 -30.58
N MET A 242 9.51 -3.30 -31.26
CA MET A 242 10.96 -3.52 -31.33
C MET A 242 11.60 -3.37 -29.93
N ILE A 243 11.28 -2.30 -29.20
CA ILE A 243 11.77 -2.08 -27.83
C ILE A 243 11.33 -3.21 -26.91
N VAL A 244 10.08 -3.67 -27.00
CA VAL A 244 9.55 -4.82 -26.24
C VAL A 244 10.35 -6.08 -26.54
N ARG A 245 10.67 -6.36 -27.81
CA ARG A 245 11.49 -7.52 -28.17
C ARG A 245 12.92 -7.43 -27.61
N LEU A 246 13.53 -6.24 -27.66
CA LEU A 246 14.85 -5.97 -27.07
C LEU A 246 14.82 -6.08 -25.53
N CYS A 247 13.75 -5.60 -24.89
CA CYS A 247 13.54 -5.77 -23.45
C CYS A 247 13.49 -7.25 -23.04
N VAL A 248 12.80 -8.09 -23.81
CA VAL A 248 12.78 -9.54 -23.60
C VAL A 248 14.17 -10.15 -23.72
N ALA A 249 14.98 -9.69 -24.69
CA ALA A 249 16.37 -10.12 -24.83
C ALA A 249 17.21 -9.72 -23.60
N ALA A 250 17.08 -8.48 -23.14
CA ALA A 250 17.77 -7.97 -21.96
C ALA A 250 17.37 -8.74 -20.67
N LEU A 251 16.09 -9.06 -20.48
CA LEU A 251 15.61 -9.82 -19.31
C LEU A 251 16.23 -11.23 -19.20
N ARG A 252 16.62 -11.86 -20.30
CA ARG A 252 17.33 -13.14 -20.29
C ARG A 252 18.71 -13.03 -19.63
N THR A 253 19.35 -11.87 -19.75
CA THR A 253 20.66 -11.58 -19.14
C THR A 253 20.50 -11.15 -17.67
N PHE A 254 19.37 -10.58 -17.30
CA PHE A 254 19.10 -10.04 -15.96
C PHE A 254 17.89 -10.71 -15.28
N PRO A 255 17.95 -12.02 -14.94
CA PRO A 255 16.80 -12.79 -14.46
C PRO A 255 16.22 -12.30 -13.12
N ARG A 256 16.96 -11.54 -12.31
CA ARG A 256 16.47 -10.95 -11.07
C ARG A 256 15.36 -9.92 -11.30
N LEU A 257 15.28 -9.33 -12.47
CA LEU A 257 14.20 -8.40 -12.82
C LEU A 257 12.94 -9.13 -13.32
N ASN A 258 13.08 -10.38 -13.80
CA ASN A 258 11.96 -11.25 -14.16
C ASN A 258 11.57 -12.13 -12.96
N ALA A 259 11.08 -11.47 -11.89
CA ALA A 259 10.88 -12.09 -10.59
C ALA A 259 9.67 -11.50 -9.83
N HIS A 260 9.24 -12.23 -8.82
CA HIS A 260 8.31 -11.75 -7.80
C HIS A 260 9.01 -11.75 -6.43
N PHE A 261 8.58 -10.90 -5.51
CA PHE A 261 8.99 -10.98 -4.12
C PHE A 261 7.90 -11.67 -3.29
N ASP A 262 8.23 -12.81 -2.71
CA ASP A 262 7.38 -13.49 -1.73
C ASP A 262 7.67 -12.92 -0.34
N ALA A 263 6.77 -12.09 0.16
CA ALA A 263 6.93 -11.45 1.47
C ALA A 263 6.75 -12.44 2.63
N ALA A 264 5.98 -13.52 2.45
CA ALA A 264 5.76 -14.51 3.51
C ALA A 264 7.00 -15.39 3.72
N ALA A 265 7.67 -15.79 2.64
CA ALA A 265 8.90 -16.57 2.68
C ALA A 265 10.15 -15.67 2.81
N ASN A 266 10.03 -14.35 2.57
CA ASN A 266 11.14 -13.42 2.41
C ASN A 266 12.13 -13.85 1.32
N GLU A 267 11.61 -14.25 0.17
CA GLU A 267 12.37 -14.80 -0.94
C GLU A 267 12.04 -14.11 -2.27
N ALA A 268 13.02 -14.06 -3.18
CA ALA A 268 12.82 -13.69 -4.57
C ALA A 268 12.52 -14.94 -5.39
N VAL A 269 11.35 -14.99 -6.03
CA VAL A 269 10.93 -16.06 -6.95
C VAL A 269 11.28 -15.64 -8.37
N LEU A 270 12.33 -16.23 -8.94
CA LEU A 270 12.79 -15.94 -10.30
C LEU A 270 12.09 -16.86 -11.30
N PHE A 271 11.62 -16.29 -12.42
CA PHE A 271 10.94 -17.03 -13.46
C PHE A 271 11.86 -17.28 -14.66
N THR A 272 11.88 -18.51 -15.15
CA THR A 272 12.54 -18.84 -16.42
C THR A 272 11.73 -18.35 -17.63
N PRO A 273 10.39 -18.58 -17.71
CA PRO A 273 9.58 -17.98 -18.76
C PRO A 273 9.41 -16.48 -18.51
N ILE A 274 9.42 -15.70 -19.60
CA ILE A 274 9.13 -14.25 -19.58
C ILE A 274 7.70 -14.05 -20.04
N HIS A 275 6.82 -13.73 -19.11
CA HIS A 275 5.46 -13.31 -19.40
C HIS A 275 5.40 -11.79 -19.28
N LEU A 276 5.48 -11.11 -20.42
CA LEU A 276 5.65 -9.67 -20.43
C LEU A 276 4.31 -8.95 -20.31
N GLY A 277 4.11 -8.26 -19.20
CA GLY A 277 3.01 -7.34 -19.00
C GLY A 277 3.18 -6.08 -19.85
N VAL A 278 2.11 -5.63 -20.49
CA VAL A 278 2.08 -4.36 -21.21
C VAL A 278 0.90 -3.54 -20.71
N ALA A 279 1.18 -2.32 -20.27
CA ALA A 279 0.16 -1.39 -19.82
C ALA A 279 -0.60 -0.81 -21.03
N VAL A 280 -1.91 -1.01 -21.07
CA VAL A 280 -2.80 -0.55 -22.14
C VAL A 280 -3.87 0.37 -21.57
N GLN A 281 -3.97 1.59 -22.12
CA GLN A 281 -5.04 2.52 -21.78
C GLN A 281 -6.31 2.13 -22.52
N THR A 282 -7.42 2.06 -21.75
CA THR A 282 -8.78 1.81 -22.27
C THR A 282 -9.74 2.88 -21.75
N ASP A 283 -10.93 2.94 -22.31
CA ASP A 283 -12.00 3.84 -21.82
C ASP A 283 -12.47 3.50 -20.38
N ARG A 284 -12.14 2.29 -19.89
CA ARG A 284 -12.47 1.80 -18.55
C ARG A 284 -11.31 1.91 -17.56
N GLY A 285 -10.22 2.60 -17.94
CA GLY A 285 -9.00 2.74 -17.14
C GLY A 285 -7.81 1.97 -17.72
N LEU A 286 -6.70 1.97 -16.97
CA LEU A 286 -5.47 1.30 -17.34
C LEU A 286 -5.54 -0.19 -16.97
N VAL A 287 -5.24 -1.05 -17.94
CA VAL A 287 -5.13 -2.50 -17.70
C VAL A 287 -3.75 -3.00 -18.14
N VAL A 288 -3.25 -4.05 -17.47
CA VAL A 288 -2.01 -4.73 -17.86
C VAL A 288 -2.37 -6.04 -18.53
N VAL A 289 -1.95 -6.21 -19.79
CA VAL A 289 -2.13 -7.43 -20.56
C VAL A 289 -0.82 -8.21 -20.65
N ALA A 290 -0.83 -9.54 -20.67
CA ALA A 290 0.35 -10.38 -20.60
C ALA A 290 0.63 -11.10 -21.94
N ILE A 291 1.77 -10.81 -22.55
CA ILE A 291 2.34 -11.59 -23.66
C ILE A 291 3.01 -12.82 -23.06
N ARG A 292 2.40 -13.98 -23.26
CA ARG A 292 2.92 -15.25 -22.75
C ARG A 292 4.14 -15.72 -23.52
N ASP A 293 5.12 -16.27 -22.77
CA ASP A 293 6.35 -16.87 -23.34
C ASP A 293 7.01 -15.96 -24.38
N ALA A 294 7.14 -14.67 -24.02
CA ALA A 294 7.66 -13.63 -24.91
C ALA A 294 9.07 -13.97 -25.44
N GLN A 295 9.88 -14.71 -24.68
CA GLN A 295 11.21 -15.15 -25.07
C GLN A 295 11.21 -16.12 -26.27
N SER A 296 10.08 -16.78 -26.57
CA SER A 296 9.94 -17.72 -27.69
C SER A 296 9.35 -17.08 -28.94
N LYS A 297 8.98 -15.79 -28.87
CA LYS A 297 8.31 -15.09 -29.96
C LYS A 297 9.33 -14.29 -30.79
N THR A 298 9.18 -14.34 -32.11
CA THR A 298 9.86 -13.44 -33.04
C THR A 298 9.38 -11.99 -32.85
N LEU A 299 10.06 -11.01 -33.42
CA LEU A 299 9.64 -9.62 -33.43
C LEU A 299 8.21 -9.48 -34.01
N ARG A 300 7.92 -10.18 -35.11
CA ARG A 300 6.58 -10.20 -35.70
C ARG A 300 5.55 -10.80 -34.75
N GLY A 301 5.87 -11.93 -34.10
CA GLY A 301 4.98 -12.56 -33.14
C GLY A 301 4.67 -11.69 -31.93
N ILE A 302 5.63 -10.86 -31.48
CA ILE A 302 5.40 -9.86 -30.44
C ILE A 302 4.50 -8.74 -30.95
N ALA A 303 4.74 -8.23 -32.18
CA ALA A 303 3.91 -7.17 -32.76
C ALA A 303 2.45 -7.63 -32.94
N ASP A 304 2.24 -8.84 -33.45
CA ASP A 304 0.92 -9.45 -33.62
C ASP A 304 0.17 -9.56 -32.29
N GLU A 305 0.87 -10.06 -31.26
CA GLU A 305 0.29 -10.27 -29.96
C GLU A 305 -0.02 -8.95 -29.24
N LEU A 306 0.87 -7.95 -29.35
CA LEU A 306 0.61 -6.60 -28.87
C LEU A 306 -0.64 -6.00 -29.48
N GLN A 307 -0.80 -6.11 -30.80
CA GLN A 307 -1.97 -5.61 -31.51
C GLN A 307 -3.24 -6.35 -31.07
N ARG A 308 -3.21 -7.68 -31.02
CA ARG A 308 -4.35 -8.52 -30.57
C ARG A 308 -4.80 -8.12 -29.15
N LEU A 309 -3.87 -8.09 -28.20
CA LEU A 309 -4.13 -7.79 -26.81
C LEU A 309 -4.62 -6.36 -26.61
N ALA A 310 -3.98 -5.38 -27.28
CA ALA A 310 -4.37 -3.98 -27.16
C ALA A 310 -5.76 -3.73 -27.74
N THR A 311 -6.13 -4.38 -28.85
CA THR A 311 -7.46 -4.30 -29.45
C THR A 311 -8.49 -4.93 -28.52
N ALA A 312 -8.27 -6.16 -28.07
CA ALA A 312 -9.18 -6.85 -27.18
C ALA A 312 -9.38 -6.13 -25.83
N ALA A 313 -8.34 -5.46 -25.31
CA ALA A 313 -8.44 -4.66 -24.11
C ALA A 313 -9.33 -3.41 -24.30
N ARG A 314 -9.20 -2.72 -25.44
CA ARG A 314 -9.98 -1.50 -25.74
C ARG A 314 -11.44 -1.81 -26.05
N ASP A 315 -11.73 -2.86 -26.80
CA ASP A 315 -13.12 -3.27 -27.11
C ASP A 315 -13.79 -4.06 -25.99
N GLY A 316 -13.04 -4.44 -24.95
CA GLY A 316 -13.55 -5.15 -23.78
C GLY A 316 -13.73 -6.65 -23.98
N SER A 317 -13.22 -7.23 -25.07
CA SER A 317 -13.25 -8.67 -25.35
C SER A 317 -12.06 -9.44 -24.75
N ILE A 318 -11.19 -8.76 -23.97
CA ILE A 318 -10.00 -9.33 -23.36
C ILE A 318 -10.37 -10.47 -22.40
N LYS A 319 -9.66 -11.58 -22.47
CA LYS A 319 -9.87 -12.72 -21.60
C LYS A 319 -9.20 -12.54 -20.25
N ALA A 320 -9.78 -13.10 -19.19
CA ALA A 320 -9.23 -13.03 -17.85
C ALA A 320 -7.83 -13.65 -17.73
N GLU A 321 -7.51 -14.64 -18.57
CA GLU A 321 -6.17 -15.25 -18.65
C GLU A 321 -5.13 -14.27 -19.18
N ASP A 322 -5.48 -13.39 -20.12
CA ASP A 322 -4.59 -12.38 -20.71
C ASP A 322 -4.30 -11.20 -19.75
N LEU A 323 -5.05 -11.07 -18.65
CA LEU A 323 -4.89 -10.01 -17.63
C LEU A 323 -4.06 -10.44 -16.41
N ARG A 324 -3.47 -11.64 -16.40
CA ARG A 324 -2.80 -12.20 -15.22
C ARG A 324 -1.50 -12.90 -15.58
N GLY A 325 -0.63 -13.00 -14.58
CA GLY A 325 0.57 -13.84 -14.62
C GLY A 325 1.72 -13.25 -15.42
N SER A 326 1.77 -11.93 -15.58
CA SER A 326 2.98 -11.23 -16.02
C SER A 326 4.09 -11.36 -14.96
N THR A 327 5.33 -11.41 -15.43
CA THR A 327 6.52 -11.55 -14.59
C THR A 327 7.39 -10.30 -14.60
N PHE A 328 7.15 -9.40 -15.55
CA PHE A 328 7.74 -8.09 -15.71
C PHE A 328 6.80 -7.24 -16.56
N THR A 329 6.65 -5.95 -16.27
CA THR A 329 5.74 -5.05 -17.01
C THR A 329 6.51 -3.97 -17.77
N VAL A 330 5.99 -3.59 -18.95
CA VAL A 330 6.42 -2.41 -19.73
C VAL A 330 5.27 -1.42 -19.84
N SER A 331 5.54 -0.16 -19.52
CA SER A 331 4.60 0.96 -19.63
C SER A 331 5.05 1.94 -20.70
N ASN A 332 4.20 2.22 -21.69
CA ASN A 332 4.50 3.11 -22.81
C ASN A 332 3.96 4.53 -22.57
N PHE A 333 4.81 5.42 -22.08
CA PHE A 333 4.49 6.84 -21.91
C PHE A 333 4.51 7.60 -23.26
N GLY A 334 5.29 7.09 -24.23
CA GLY A 334 5.41 7.68 -25.56
C GLY A 334 4.07 7.76 -26.32
N ALA A 335 3.15 6.84 -26.03
CA ALA A 335 1.80 6.87 -26.59
C ALA A 335 1.00 8.12 -26.23
N PHE A 336 1.35 8.77 -25.09
CA PHE A 336 0.75 10.02 -24.64
C PHE A 336 1.56 11.26 -25.04
N GLY A 337 2.64 11.09 -25.84
CA GLY A 337 3.52 12.18 -26.25
C GLY A 337 4.45 12.69 -25.13
N VAL A 338 4.60 11.94 -24.03
CA VAL A 338 5.41 12.33 -22.87
C VAL A 338 6.83 11.79 -23.01
N ASP A 339 7.82 12.58 -22.62
CA ASP A 339 9.24 12.21 -22.73
C ASP A 339 9.61 11.01 -21.88
N GLY A 340 9.00 10.87 -20.70
CA GLY A 340 9.23 9.76 -19.79
C GLY A 340 8.33 9.87 -18.56
N GLY A 341 8.48 8.93 -17.62
CA GLY A 341 7.74 8.89 -16.38
C GLY A 341 8.30 7.80 -15.47
N ILE A 342 7.91 7.81 -14.22
CA ILE A 342 8.26 6.79 -13.24
C ILE A 342 7.00 5.93 -12.99
N PRO A 343 6.91 4.73 -13.58
CA PRO A 343 5.75 3.86 -13.37
C PRO A 343 5.77 3.27 -11.96
N ILE A 344 4.59 2.85 -11.47
CA ILE A 344 4.46 2.12 -10.22
C ILE A 344 4.52 0.63 -10.53
N ILE A 345 5.31 -0.12 -9.77
CA ILE A 345 5.44 -1.59 -9.94
C ILE A 345 4.06 -2.23 -9.83
N ASN A 346 3.79 -3.18 -10.72
CA ASN A 346 2.57 -3.97 -10.76
C ASN A 346 2.71 -5.21 -9.87
N PRO A 347 2.23 -5.21 -8.61
CA PRO A 347 2.44 -6.36 -7.71
C PRO A 347 1.82 -7.65 -8.27
N PRO A 348 2.48 -8.79 -8.07
CA PRO A 348 3.68 -9.07 -7.25
C PRO A 348 5.02 -8.96 -7.99
N GLU A 349 5.07 -8.36 -9.18
CA GLU A 349 6.28 -8.22 -9.97
C GLU A 349 7.37 -7.42 -9.25
N ALA A 350 8.64 -7.76 -9.54
CA ALA A 350 9.78 -7.08 -8.93
C ALA A 350 10.21 -5.81 -9.69
N ALA A 351 9.78 -5.61 -10.93
CA ALA A 351 10.19 -4.45 -11.71
C ALA A 351 9.20 -4.07 -12.82
N ILE A 352 9.30 -2.82 -13.27
CA ILE A 352 8.54 -2.26 -14.38
C ILE A 352 9.42 -1.28 -15.18
N LEU A 353 9.37 -1.39 -16.51
CA LEU A 353 10.05 -0.48 -17.43
C LEU A 353 9.09 0.58 -17.97
N GLY A 354 9.46 1.84 -17.83
CA GLY A 354 8.83 2.97 -18.52
C GLY A 354 9.57 3.29 -19.81
N VAL A 355 8.83 3.46 -20.90
CA VAL A 355 9.35 3.83 -22.23
C VAL A 355 8.74 5.16 -22.62
N GLY A 356 9.57 6.17 -22.80
CA GLY A 356 9.19 7.52 -23.24
C GLY A 356 8.95 7.60 -24.74
N ARG A 357 8.55 8.79 -25.20
CA ARG A 357 8.43 9.05 -26.64
C ARG A 357 9.80 9.11 -27.29
N ILE A 358 9.88 8.64 -28.53
CA ILE A 358 11.04 8.88 -29.40
C ILE A 358 10.87 10.25 -30.03
N SER A 359 11.84 11.13 -29.85
CA SER A 359 11.80 12.50 -30.39
C SER A 359 13.18 12.95 -30.85
N SER A 360 13.24 13.83 -31.84
CA SER A 360 14.50 14.43 -32.31
C SER A 360 15.04 15.36 -31.23
N ARG A 361 16.28 15.10 -30.81
CA ARG A 361 17.01 15.89 -29.79
C ARG A 361 18.46 16.13 -30.23
N PRO A 362 19.09 17.22 -29.77
CA PRO A 362 20.52 17.41 -29.97
C PRO A 362 21.29 16.32 -29.22
N TRP A 363 22.24 15.71 -29.90
CA TRP A 363 23.06 14.62 -29.35
C TRP A 363 24.49 14.78 -29.80
N VAL A 364 25.46 14.46 -28.95
CA VAL A 364 26.87 14.55 -29.30
C VAL A 364 27.32 13.25 -29.94
N VAL A 365 27.81 13.31 -31.17
CA VAL A 365 28.40 12.19 -31.91
C VAL A 365 29.71 12.67 -32.51
N ASP A 366 30.81 11.99 -32.21
CA ASP A 366 32.16 12.33 -32.71
C ASP A 366 32.51 13.82 -32.50
N GLU A 367 32.18 14.37 -31.31
CA GLU A 367 32.38 15.76 -30.88
C GLU A 367 31.40 16.78 -31.52
N ASP A 368 30.60 16.40 -32.51
CA ASP A 368 29.62 17.25 -33.14
C ASP A 368 28.22 17.11 -32.50
N VAL A 369 27.47 18.21 -32.45
CA VAL A 369 26.06 18.20 -32.03
C VAL A 369 25.17 17.97 -33.24
N VAL A 370 24.55 16.80 -33.27
CA VAL A 370 23.67 16.39 -34.39
C VAL A 370 22.27 16.04 -33.91
N PRO A 371 21.22 16.15 -34.72
CA PRO A 371 19.90 15.66 -34.35
C PRO A 371 19.87 14.12 -34.35
N ARG A 372 19.42 13.52 -33.26
CA ARG A 372 19.20 12.08 -33.12
C ARG A 372 17.79 11.79 -32.59
N SER A 373 17.30 10.61 -32.92
CA SER A 373 16.04 10.08 -32.37
C SER A 373 16.32 9.54 -30.96
N VAL A 374 15.95 10.28 -29.93
CA VAL A 374 16.27 9.95 -28.53
C VAL A 374 15.00 9.58 -27.78
N LEU A 375 15.09 8.55 -26.94
CA LEU A 375 14.05 8.19 -25.97
C LEU A 375 14.60 8.10 -24.54
N GLU A 376 13.71 8.29 -23.57
CA GLU A 376 13.98 8.06 -22.17
C GLU A 376 13.47 6.67 -21.75
N LEU A 377 14.31 5.93 -21.04
CA LEU A 377 13.95 4.70 -20.37
C LEU A 377 14.02 4.90 -18.85
N SER A 378 13.03 4.42 -18.14
CA SER A 378 13.00 4.41 -16.67
C SER A 378 12.68 3.01 -16.17
N LEU A 379 13.52 2.46 -15.29
CA LEU A 379 13.30 1.18 -14.64
C LEU A 379 13.00 1.44 -13.17
N VAL A 380 11.83 1.02 -12.71
CA VAL A 380 11.48 0.97 -11.29
C VAL A 380 11.58 -0.48 -10.83
N PHE A 381 12.26 -0.71 -9.73
CA PHE A 381 12.55 -2.07 -9.25
C PHE A 381 12.46 -2.18 -7.72
N ASP A 382 12.08 -3.36 -7.25
CA ASP A 382 12.07 -3.70 -5.83
C ASP A 382 13.51 -3.91 -5.34
N HIS A 383 13.98 -3.03 -4.45
CA HIS A 383 15.37 -3.05 -3.98
C HIS A 383 15.69 -4.25 -3.09
N ARG A 384 14.69 -5.04 -2.69
CA ARG A 384 14.87 -6.35 -2.01
C ARG A 384 15.28 -7.44 -2.99
N VAL A 385 14.87 -7.34 -4.27
CA VAL A 385 15.10 -8.35 -5.31
C VAL A 385 16.31 -8.01 -6.17
N ALA A 386 16.48 -6.74 -6.53
CA ALA A 386 17.57 -6.26 -7.35
C ALA A 386 18.22 -5.04 -6.72
N ASP A 387 19.53 -4.90 -6.88
CA ASP A 387 20.30 -3.73 -6.47
C ASP A 387 20.55 -2.77 -7.64
N GLY A 388 21.22 -1.65 -7.34
CA GLY A 388 21.57 -0.65 -8.34
C GLY A 388 22.50 -1.16 -9.43
N GLY A 389 23.34 -2.16 -9.13
CA GLY A 389 24.22 -2.81 -10.11
C GLY A 389 23.44 -3.62 -11.15
N VAL A 390 22.47 -4.42 -10.69
CA VAL A 390 21.57 -5.19 -11.56
C VAL A 390 20.69 -4.26 -12.39
N ALA A 391 20.07 -3.26 -11.75
CA ALA A 391 19.18 -2.33 -12.43
C ALA A 391 19.92 -1.44 -13.45
N GLY A 392 21.06 -0.87 -13.06
CA GLY A 392 21.92 -0.07 -13.93
C GLY A 392 22.47 -0.89 -15.10
N GLY A 393 22.91 -2.13 -14.84
CA GLY A 393 23.37 -3.06 -15.87
C GLY A 393 22.26 -3.38 -16.89
N PHE A 394 21.06 -3.68 -16.42
CA PHE A 394 19.91 -3.96 -17.29
C PHE A 394 19.56 -2.77 -18.19
N ILE A 395 19.38 -1.59 -17.59
CA ILE A 395 18.90 -0.43 -18.35
C ILE A 395 19.95 0.05 -19.35
N ARG A 396 21.27 -0.05 -18.98
CA ARG A 396 22.35 0.23 -19.93
C ARG A 396 22.39 -0.81 -21.07
N HIS A 397 22.32 -2.08 -20.75
CA HIS A 397 22.28 -3.15 -21.74
C HIS A 397 21.09 -3.02 -22.70
N LEU A 398 19.92 -2.67 -22.18
CA LEU A 398 18.74 -2.40 -23.03
C LEU A 398 18.97 -1.19 -23.94
N ALA A 399 19.60 -0.12 -23.44
CA ALA A 399 19.94 1.03 -24.25
C ALA A 399 20.99 0.67 -25.34
N ASP A 400 22.00 -0.14 -25.02
CA ASP A 400 22.97 -0.65 -25.99
C ASP A 400 22.26 -1.44 -27.13
N LEU A 401 21.30 -2.29 -26.77
CA LEU A 401 20.50 -3.03 -27.76
C LEU A 401 19.61 -2.11 -28.61
N ILE A 402 19.13 -0.99 -28.09
CA ILE A 402 18.36 0.01 -28.83
C ILE A 402 19.26 0.82 -29.76
N GLU A 403 20.47 1.16 -29.33
CA GLU A 403 21.49 1.89 -30.09
C GLU A 403 22.06 1.05 -31.24
N ALA A 404 22.15 -0.29 -31.05
CA ALA A 404 22.62 -1.24 -32.07
C ALA A 404 21.68 -2.47 -32.17
N PRO A 405 20.47 -2.31 -32.75
CA PRO A 405 19.42 -3.32 -32.68
C PRO A 405 19.54 -4.45 -33.70
N ASP A 406 20.40 -4.30 -34.71
CA ASP A 406 20.45 -5.15 -35.91
C ASP A 406 20.54 -6.64 -35.59
N GLU A 407 21.54 -7.06 -34.82
CA GLU A 407 21.78 -8.46 -34.49
C GLU A 407 20.63 -9.06 -33.64
N ALA A 408 20.13 -8.29 -32.68
CA ALA A 408 19.10 -8.74 -31.75
C ALA A 408 17.69 -8.84 -32.39
N LEU A 409 17.43 -8.13 -33.48
CA LEU A 409 16.13 -8.10 -34.16
C LEU A 409 16.11 -8.86 -35.48
N THR A 410 17.25 -9.09 -36.15
CA THR A 410 17.33 -9.76 -37.47
C THR A 410 17.71 -11.24 -37.37
N GLY A 411 18.15 -11.70 -36.21
CA GLY A 411 18.52 -13.11 -35.95
C GLY A 411 17.34 -14.04 -35.66
N ASP A 412 16.11 -13.62 -35.88
CA ASP A 412 14.87 -14.40 -35.62
C ASP A 412 14.29 -15.00 -36.90
#